data_82f4aef13da786d1cef1e344dc245ef5
#
_entry.id   82f4aef13da786d1cef1e344dc245ef5
#
_cell.length_a   1.000
_cell.length_b   1.000
_cell.length_c   1.000
_cell.angle_alpha   90.00
_cell.angle_beta   90.00
_cell.angle_gamma   90.00
#
_symmetry.space_group_name_H-M   'P 1'
#
loop_
_entity.id
_entity.type
_entity.pdbx_description
1 polymer ?
#
loop_
_entity_poly.entity_id
_entity_poly.type
_entity_poly.pdbx_seq_one_letter_code
_entity_poly.pdbx_strand_id
1 'polypeptide(L)'
;MESIYHTDNTRIVEKFDLITPNDVISEYPLTDEISKLVYGTRNETSQILHGKDDRVIVVCGPCSIHDPKSALEYAHLLKEAKDSLNANLLIIMRVYFEKPRTTVGWKGLINDPDINESYDANKGLMLARKILRDITAMGLPVGTEFLDPISPQYVADLISWGAIGARTAESQSHRELASGLSCPIGIKNGTTGALKPAIDGIQAANHPHVFFSNTKDGRVSIYKTSGNSDSHIILRGGKEPNFTSEAIQQTLTALVEADVNDSIMVDASHGNSQKQFKKQIEVVNDVAKQIAAGNQSLRGLMLESHLVEGNQSISDDLTYGQSITDACMNWDDTLNCLNVISEAVQKRRG
;
A
#
# COMPACT_ATOMS: atom_id res chain seq x y z
N MET A 1 19.34 31.68 -30.66
CA MET A 1 18.25 32.58 -31.03
C MET A 1 17.34 32.68 -29.83
N GLU A 2 17.27 33.81 -29.18
CA GLU A 2 16.26 34.03 -28.13
C GLU A 2 14.89 34.05 -28.79
N SER A 3 13.94 33.27 -28.24
CA SER A 3 12.56 33.28 -28.71
C SER A 3 11.92 34.65 -28.39
N ILE A 4 11.20 35.22 -29.34
CA ILE A 4 10.48 36.49 -29.16
C ILE A 4 9.36 36.34 -28.11
N TYR A 5 8.83 35.12 -27.92
CA TYR A 5 7.81 34.80 -26.96
C TYR A 5 8.29 33.64 -26.05
N HIS A 6 8.09 33.78 -24.75
CA HIS A 6 8.30 32.68 -23.80
C HIS A 6 7.13 31.71 -23.86
N THR A 7 7.38 30.49 -24.32
CA THR A 7 6.36 29.45 -24.49
C THR A 7 6.57 28.25 -23.57
N ASP A 8 7.67 28.21 -22.80
CA ASP A 8 8.05 27.12 -21.91
C ASP A 8 8.26 27.63 -20.50
N ASN A 9 7.94 26.83 -19.51
CA ASN A 9 8.09 27.10 -18.08
C ASN A 9 7.45 28.41 -17.57
N THR A 10 6.47 28.95 -18.29
CA THR A 10 5.86 30.27 -17.99
C THR A 10 5.06 30.30 -16.68
N ARG A 11 4.78 29.13 -16.07
CA ARG A 11 4.06 28.96 -14.80
C ARG A 11 4.90 28.26 -13.74
N ILE A 12 6.18 27.98 -14.03
CA ILE A 12 7.13 27.47 -13.04
C ILE A 12 7.78 28.67 -12.35
N VAL A 13 7.52 28.81 -11.05
CA VAL A 13 8.03 29.93 -10.25
C VAL A 13 9.47 29.66 -9.80
N GLU A 14 9.71 28.43 -9.33
CA GLU A 14 11.02 27.98 -8.83
C GLU A 14 11.22 26.50 -9.14
N LYS A 15 12.46 26.07 -9.19
CA LYS A 15 12.86 24.66 -9.26
C LYS A 15 14.04 24.40 -8.35
N PHE A 16 14.02 23.24 -7.70
CA PHE A 16 15.10 22.75 -6.87
C PHE A 16 15.55 21.38 -7.37
N ASP A 17 16.82 21.06 -7.18
CA ASP A 17 17.34 19.75 -7.54
C ASP A 17 16.87 18.72 -6.49
N LEU A 18 16.37 17.61 -6.98
CA LEU A 18 16.02 16.48 -6.14
C LEU A 18 17.28 15.64 -5.88
N ILE A 19 17.51 15.27 -4.60
CA ILE A 19 18.57 14.33 -4.22
C ILE A 19 18.45 13.05 -5.04
N THR A 20 19.58 12.44 -5.43
CA THR A 20 19.51 11.22 -6.24
C THR A 20 19.09 10.00 -5.39
N PRO A 21 18.45 8.98 -5.99
CA PRO A 21 18.19 7.73 -5.29
C PRO A 21 19.46 7.08 -4.70
N ASN A 22 20.60 7.14 -5.43
CA ASN A 22 21.87 6.60 -4.94
C ASN A 22 22.37 7.29 -3.67
N ASP A 23 22.20 8.61 -3.55
CA ASP A 23 22.59 9.33 -2.34
C ASP A 23 21.75 8.89 -1.13
N VAL A 24 20.43 8.76 -1.33
CA VAL A 24 19.50 8.32 -0.27
C VAL A 24 19.75 6.85 0.10
N ILE A 25 20.03 5.98 -0.88
CA ILE A 25 20.37 4.57 -0.66
C ILE A 25 21.70 4.43 0.08
N SER A 26 22.68 5.25 -0.24
CA SER A 26 24.00 5.23 0.41
C SER A 26 23.93 5.63 1.87
N GLU A 27 23.05 6.56 2.23
CA GLU A 27 22.81 6.97 3.61
C GLU A 27 22.05 5.90 4.42
N TYR A 28 21.07 5.24 3.80
CA TYR A 28 20.26 4.18 4.42
C TYR A 28 20.33 2.90 3.58
N PRO A 29 21.46 2.17 3.59
CA PRO A 29 21.68 1.01 2.74
C PRO A 29 20.82 -0.19 3.16
N LEU A 30 20.57 -1.05 2.21
CA LEU A 30 20.02 -2.38 2.42
C LEU A 30 21.07 -3.26 3.11
N THR A 31 20.66 -4.00 4.15
CA THR A 31 21.51 -5.06 4.73
C THR A 31 21.10 -6.43 4.18
N ASP A 32 21.93 -7.45 4.37
CA ASP A 32 21.62 -8.81 3.95
C ASP A 32 20.36 -9.35 4.63
N GLU A 33 20.16 -9.05 5.92
CA GLU A 33 18.98 -9.45 6.68
C GLU A 33 17.71 -8.79 6.13
N ILE A 34 17.76 -7.48 5.85
CA ILE A 34 16.63 -6.74 5.27
C ILE A 34 16.34 -7.27 3.86
N SER A 35 17.37 -7.46 3.05
CA SER A 35 17.23 -8.01 1.69
C SER A 35 16.56 -9.39 1.71
N LYS A 36 16.98 -10.26 2.61
CA LYS A 36 16.39 -11.59 2.81
C LYS A 36 14.93 -11.53 3.25
N LEU A 37 14.60 -10.61 4.19
CA LEU A 37 13.20 -10.39 4.62
C LEU A 37 12.32 -9.97 3.46
N VAL A 38 12.73 -8.93 2.73
CA VAL A 38 11.94 -8.37 1.62
C VAL A 38 11.75 -9.40 0.52
N TYR A 39 12.83 -10.07 0.09
CA TYR A 39 12.77 -11.11 -0.93
C TYR A 39 11.90 -12.30 -0.50
N GLY A 40 12.08 -12.79 0.73
CA GLY A 40 11.28 -13.88 1.30
C GLY A 40 9.80 -13.53 1.34
N THR A 41 9.46 -12.35 1.86
CA THR A 41 8.04 -11.91 1.94
C THR A 41 7.41 -11.73 0.57
N ARG A 42 8.14 -11.24 -0.44
CA ARG A 42 7.62 -11.16 -1.82
C ARG A 42 7.26 -12.55 -2.35
N ASN A 43 8.12 -13.53 -2.14
CA ASN A 43 7.88 -14.90 -2.56
C ASN A 43 6.69 -15.53 -1.80
N GLU A 44 6.62 -15.34 -0.48
CA GLU A 44 5.48 -15.82 0.33
C GLU A 44 4.17 -15.18 -0.12
N THR A 45 4.17 -13.88 -0.37
CA THR A 45 3.00 -13.16 -0.93
C THR A 45 2.58 -13.76 -2.26
N SER A 46 3.52 -14.00 -3.19
CA SER A 46 3.25 -14.64 -4.46
C SER A 46 2.67 -16.05 -4.28
N GLN A 47 3.24 -16.88 -3.38
CA GLN A 47 2.69 -18.22 -3.10
C GLN A 47 1.24 -18.17 -2.59
N ILE A 48 0.92 -17.21 -1.70
CA ILE A 48 -0.46 -17.02 -1.22
C ILE A 48 -1.38 -16.61 -2.38
N LEU A 49 -0.98 -15.61 -3.16
CA LEU A 49 -1.78 -15.12 -4.29
C LEU A 49 -2.05 -16.20 -5.36
N HIS A 50 -1.15 -17.16 -5.51
CA HIS A 50 -1.33 -18.28 -6.45
C HIS A 50 -1.83 -19.57 -5.79
N GLY A 51 -2.31 -19.49 -4.53
CA GLY A 51 -2.95 -20.61 -3.82
C GLY A 51 -2.02 -21.76 -3.42
N LYS A 52 -0.70 -21.52 -3.41
CA LYS A 52 0.31 -22.51 -2.99
C LYS A 52 0.64 -22.43 -1.49
N ASP A 53 0.28 -21.33 -0.86
CA ASP A 53 0.32 -21.10 0.58
C ASP A 53 -1.11 -20.71 1.01
N ASP A 54 -1.63 -21.33 2.04
CA ASP A 54 -3.00 -21.14 2.49
C ASP A 54 -3.16 -20.07 3.59
N ARG A 55 -2.07 -19.40 3.96
CA ARG A 55 -2.15 -18.22 4.85
C ARG A 55 -2.93 -17.09 4.20
N VAL A 56 -3.31 -16.11 5.01
CA VAL A 56 -3.95 -14.88 4.55
C VAL A 56 -2.99 -13.68 4.74
N ILE A 57 -2.86 -12.85 3.72
CA ILE A 57 -2.08 -11.62 3.77
C ILE A 57 -2.86 -10.58 4.56
N VAL A 58 -2.24 -9.93 5.56
CA VAL A 58 -2.84 -8.79 6.25
C VAL A 58 -1.93 -7.58 6.14
N VAL A 59 -2.37 -6.57 5.39
CA VAL A 59 -1.69 -5.28 5.28
C VAL A 59 -2.31 -4.32 6.30
N CYS A 60 -1.58 -4.02 7.39
CA CYS A 60 -2.14 -3.32 8.55
C CYS A 60 -1.24 -2.19 9.02
N GLY A 61 -1.81 -1.02 9.29
CA GLY A 61 -1.09 0.14 9.81
C GLY A 61 -1.78 1.47 9.56
N PRO A 62 -1.14 2.59 9.90
CA PRO A 62 -1.70 3.93 9.79
C PRO A 62 -2.21 4.25 8.37
N CYS A 63 -3.24 5.08 8.29
CA CYS A 63 -3.73 5.61 7.01
C CYS A 63 -2.60 6.31 6.25
N SER A 64 -1.80 7.10 6.96
CA SER A 64 -0.54 7.69 6.48
C SER A 64 0.45 7.84 7.63
N ILE A 65 1.73 7.77 7.29
CA ILE A 65 2.82 8.07 8.24
C ILE A 65 3.07 9.57 8.23
N HIS A 66 2.97 10.21 9.40
CA HIS A 66 3.32 11.61 9.58
C HIS A 66 4.31 11.82 10.73
N ASP A 67 4.35 10.92 11.69
CA ASP A 67 5.29 10.93 12.81
C ASP A 67 6.11 9.63 12.85
N PRO A 68 7.45 9.71 12.69
CA PRO A 68 8.33 8.54 12.71
C PRO A 68 8.31 7.78 14.04
N LYS A 69 8.15 8.47 15.17
CA LYS A 69 8.19 7.83 16.50
C LYS A 69 6.99 6.93 16.71
N SER A 70 5.79 7.44 16.48
CA SER A 70 4.56 6.67 16.61
C SER A 70 4.48 5.53 15.58
N ALA A 71 5.05 5.73 14.38
CA ALA A 71 5.15 4.67 13.38
C ALA A 71 6.04 3.51 13.84
N LEU A 72 7.19 3.80 14.45
CA LEU A 72 8.09 2.77 14.97
C LEU A 72 7.52 2.07 16.22
N GLU A 73 6.83 2.79 17.10
CA GLU A 73 6.12 2.20 18.24
C GLU A 73 5.01 1.24 17.75
N TYR A 74 4.22 1.65 16.78
CA TYR A 74 3.23 0.79 16.15
C TYR A 74 3.88 -0.44 15.49
N ALA A 75 5.03 -0.26 14.84
CA ALA A 75 5.78 -1.35 14.21
C ALA A 75 6.23 -2.42 15.22
N HIS A 76 6.64 -2.03 16.43
CA HIS A 76 6.99 -2.99 17.49
C HIS A 76 5.79 -3.85 17.90
N LEU A 77 4.64 -3.25 18.13
CA LEU A 77 3.41 -3.99 18.47
C LEU A 77 2.99 -4.93 17.33
N LEU A 78 3.03 -4.46 16.09
CA LEU A 78 2.65 -5.27 14.93
C LEU A 78 3.65 -6.41 14.68
N LYS A 79 4.93 -6.21 14.99
CA LYS A 79 5.96 -7.25 14.91
C LYS A 79 5.70 -8.40 15.89
N GLU A 80 5.29 -8.10 17.12
CA GLU A 80 4.92 -9.11 18.12
C GLU A 80 3.70 -9.93 17.63
N ALA A 81 2.67 -9.25 17.11
CA ALA A 81 1.51 -9.92 16.53
C ALA A 81 1.90 -10.78 15.31
N LYS A 82 2.77 -10.28 14.42
CA LYS A 82 3.30 -11.03 13.28
C LYS A 82 3.95 -12.33 13.75
N ASP A 83 4.81 -12.28 14.74
CA ASP A 83 5.55 -13.46 15.20
C ASP A 83 4.63 -14.51 15.83
N SER A 84 3.59 -14.07 16.55
CA SER A 84 2.62 -14.98 17.19
C SER A 84 1.61 -15.60 16.21
N LEU A 85 1.30 -14.92 15.09
CA LEU A 85 0.26 -15.32 14.14
C LEU A 85 0.79 -15.84 12.80
N ASN A 86 2.10 -16.01 12.66
CA ASN A 86 2.78 -16.33 11.40
C ASN A 86 2.37 -17.68 10.77
N ALA A 87 1.83 -18.60 11.57
CA ALA A 87 1.31 -19.88 11.08
C ALA A 87 0.08 -19.71 10.18
N ASN A 88 -0.70 -18.64 10.36
CA ASN A 88 -1.97 -18.41 9.70
C ASN A 88 -1.98 -17.13 8.84
N LEU A 89 -1.18 -16.13 9.23
CA LEU A 89 -1.17 -14.81 8.61
C LEU A 89 0.22 -14.44 8.10
N LEU A 90 0.27 -13.83 6.93
CA LEU A 90 1.41 -13.05 6.47
C LEU A 90 1.14 -11.57 6.73
N ILE A 91 1.64 -11.04 7.85
CA ILE A 91 1.41 -9.66 8.26
C ILE A 91 2.47 -8.75 7.66
N ILE A 92 2.03 -7.70 6.96
CA ILE A 92 2.84 -6.67 6.31
C ILE A 92 2.40 -5.32 6.87
N MET A 93 3.33 -4.51 7.37
CA MET A 93 2.98 -3.19 7.86
C MET A 93 2.64 -2.24 6.71
N ARG A 94 1.49 -1.58 6.80
CA ARG A 94 1.09 -0.51 5.92
C ARG A 94 1.89 0.76 6.25
N VAL A 95 2.75 1.20 5.33
CA VAL A 95 3.61 2.39 5.48
C VAL A 95 3.40 3.30 4.28
N TYR A 96 2.39 4.15 4.34
CA TYR A 96 2.00 5.06 3.27
C TYR A 96 2.48 6.47 3.55
N PHE A 97 3.33 7.00 2.67
CA PHE A 97 3.95 8.31 2.80
C PHE A 97 3.31 9.39 1.94
N GLU A 98 2.52 9.00 0.95
CA GLU A 98 1.90 9.89 -0.02
C GLU A 98 0.38 9.74 0.05
N LYS A 99 -0.32 10.85 -0.11
CA LYS A 99 -1.79 10.88 -0.06
C LYS A 99 -2.36 11.51 -1.33
N PRO A 100 -3.15 10.76 -2.12
CA PRO A 100 -3.83 11.34 -3.26
C PRO A 100 -4.90 12.32 -2.79
N ARG A 101 -4.81 13.57 -3.28
CA ARG A 101 -5.77 14.62 -2.95
C ARG A 101 -6.64 14.94 -4.14
N THR A 102 -7.96 14.98 -3.92
CA THR A 102 -8.92 15.38 -4.96
C THR A 102 -8.87 16.90 -5.20
N THR A 103 -8.57 17.68 -4.14
CA THR A 103 -8.40 19.11 -4.19
C THR A 103 -7.03 19.51 -3.64
N VAL A 104 -6.98 20.25 -2.53
CA VAL A 104 -5.76 20.65 -1.82
C VAL A 104 -5.67 19.97 -0.46
N GLY A 105 -4.48 19.97 0.14
CA GLY A 105 -4.22 19.40 1.46
C GLY A 105 -2.83 18.79 1.56
N TRP A 106 -2.43 18.39 2.73
CA TRP A 106 -1.14 17.74 2.98
C TRP A 106 -0.97 16.50 2.09
N LYS A 107 0.08 16.50 1.28
CA LYS A 107 0.34 15.47 0.25
C LYS A 107 1.06 14.23 0.80
N GLY A 108 1.46 14.25 2.06
CA GLY A 108 2.18 13.17 2.71
C GLY A 108 3.60 13.54 3.12
N LEU A 109 4.23 12.64 3.88
CA LEU A 109 5.53 12.87 4.50
C LEU A 109 6.65 13.10 3.48
N ILE A 110 6.61 12.44 2.32
CA ILE A 110 7.64 12.68 1.28
C ILE A 110 7.59 14.11 0.77
N ASN A 111 6.39 14.65 0.56
CA ASN A 111 6.22 15.99 -0.04
C ASN A 111 6.35 17.13 0.97
N ASP A 112 5.93 16.91 2.22
CA ASP A 112 5.91 17.94 3.27
C ASP A 112 6.11 17.27 4.64
N PRO A 113 7.38 16.91 4.96
CA PRO A 113 7.70 16.12 6.15
C PRO A 113 7.46 16.83 7.48
N ASP A 114 7.52 18.17 7.48
CA ASP A 114 7.34 18.99 8.68
C ASP A 114 5.91 19.50 8.85
N ILE A 115 5.00 19.19 7.91
CA ILE A 115 3.58 19.58 7.94
C ILE A 115 3.41 21.11 8.07
N ASN A 116 4.29 21.88 7.45
CA ASN A 116 4.37 23.34 7.55
C ASN A 116 4.42 24.04 6.18
N GLU A 117 4.09 23.29 5.11
CA GLU A 117 4.09 23.76 3.72
C GLU A 117 5.49 24.21 3.22
N SER A 118 6.57 23.76 3.88
CA SER A 118 7.94 23.96 3.38
C SER A 118 8.24 23.15 2.12
N TYR A 119 7.52 22.05 1.93
CA TYR A 119 7.66 21.11 0.80
C TYR A 119 9.10 20.61 0.59
N ASP A 120 9.83 20.37 1.68
CA ASP A 120 11.18 19.80 1.63
C ASP A 120 11.16 18.32 1.26
N ALA A 121 10.96 18.05 -0.03
CA ALA A 121 10.89 16.70 -0.56
C ALA A 121 12.22 15.93 -0.41
N ASN A 122 13.36 16.61 -0.38
CA ASN A 122 14.66 15.97 -0.14
C ASN A 122 14.72 15.37 1.26
N LYS A 123 14.34 16.15 2.28
CA LYS A 123 14.18 15.67 3.65
C LYS A 123 13.14 14.56 3.74
N GLY A 124 12.00 14.72 3.04
CA GLY A 124 10.92 13.74 3.03
C GLY A 124 11.34 12.38 2.49
N LEU A 125 12.09 12.32 1.39
CA LEU A 125 12.63 11.09 0.80
C LEU A 125 13.64 10.40 1.73
N MET A 126 14.54 11.17 2.33
CA MET A 126 15.51 10.66 3.32
C MET A 126 14.79 10.04 4.51
N LEU A 127 13.78 10.74 5.05
CA LEU A 127 13.02 10.29 6.21
C LEU A 127 12.16 9.06 5.88
N ALA A 128 11.51 9.04 4.73
CA ALA A 128 10.71 7.89 4.28
C ALA A 128 11.58 6.62 4.17
N ARG A 129 12.74 6.71 3.51
CA ARG A 129 13.66 5.57 3.41
C ARG A 129 14.18 5.13 4.78
N LYS A 130 14.53 6.08 5.66
CA LYS A 130 14.97 5.78 7.03
C LYS A 130 13.91 4.99 7.80
N ILE A 131 12.65 5.43 7.77
CA ILE A 131 11.53 4.75 8.44
C ILE A 131 11.36 3.33 7.89
N LEU A 132 11.35 3.15 6.57
CA LEU A 132 11.24 1.82 5.94
C LEU A 132 12.38 0.90 6.36
N ARG A 133 13.62 1.39 6.34
CA ARG A 133 14.80 0.63 6.75
C ARG A 133 14.72 0.25 8.23
N ASP A 134 14.33 1.17 9.10
CA ASP A 134 14.25 0.90 10.55
C ASP A 134 13.15 -0.13 10.86
N ILE A 135 11.99 -0.07 10.21
CA ILE A 135 10.91 -1.08 10.36
C ILE A 135 11.35 -2.45 9.82
N THR A 136 11.95 -2.48 8.64
CA THR A 136 12.40 -3.76 8.05
C THR A 136 13.55 -4.38 8.83
N ALA A 137 14.43 -3.58 9.44
CA ALA A 137 15.48 -4.05 10.32
C ALA A 137 14.96 -4.74 11.60
N MET A 138 13.75 -4.41 12.06
CA MET A 138 13.06 -5.13 13.15
C MET A 138 12.56 -6.52 12.71
N GLY A 139 12.63 -6.87 11.43
CA GLY A 139 12.05 -8.09 10.87
C GLY A 139 10.56 -7.98 10.53
N LEU A 140 10.03 -6.76 10.36
CA LEU A 140 8.65 -6.51 9.94
C LEU A 140 8.64 -6.07 8.47
N PRO A 141 8.03 -6.85 7.54
CA PRO A 141 7.92 -6.45 6.14
C PRO A 141 6.95 -5.28 5.99
N VAL A 142 7.18 -4.47 4.96
CA VAL A 142 6.41 -3.24 4.72
C VAL A 142 5.76 -3.23 3.35
N GLY A 143 4.58 -2.59 3.29
CA GLY A 143 3.82 -2.31 2.07
C GLY A 143 3.49 -0.84 1.95
N THR A 144 3.47 -0.31 0.72
CA THR A 144 3.18 1.10 0.45
C THR A 144 2.21 1.26 -0.73
N GLU A 145 1.65 2.47 -0.90
CA GLU A 145 1.00 2.89 -2.14
C GLU A 145 2.03 3.60 -3.02
N PHE A 146 2.15 3.20 -4.26
CA PHE A 146 2.96 3.91 -5.25
C PHE A 146 2.09 4.96 -5.94
N LEU A 147 2.21 6.20 -5.49
CA LEU A 147 1.43 7.33 -5.99
C LEU A 147 2.23 8.16 -6.99
N ASP A 148 3.43 8.58 -6.63
CA ASP A 148 4.34 9.28 -7.51
C ASP A 148 5.21 8.29 -8.31
N PRO A 149 5.36 8.45 -9.65
CA PRO A 149 6.15 7.51 -10.46
C PRO A 149 7.67 7.65 -10.30
N ILE A 150 8.17 8.67 -9.59
CA ILE A 150 9.60 8.91 -9.34
C ILE A 150 10.03 8.28 -8.01
N SER A 151 9.19 8.39 -6.95
CA SER A 151 9.48 7.93 -5.60
C SER A 151 9.85 6.43 -5.50
N PRO A 152 9.37 5.50 -6.36
CA PRO A 152 9.76 4.10 -6.30
C PRO A 152 11.27 3.86 -6.38
N GLN A 153 12.02 4.67 -7.12
CA GLN A 153 13.47 4.49 -7.25
C GLN A 153 14.22 4.73 -5.93
N TYR A 154 13.61 5.42 -4.98
CA TYR A 154 14.19 5.70 -3.66
C TYR A 154 13.90 4.62 -2.62
N VAL A 155 12.79 3.88 -2.77
CA VAL A 155 12.24 3.05 -1.68
C VAL A 155 11.85 1.62 -2.08
N ALA A 156 11.66 1.32 -3.38
CA ALA A 156 11.07 0.06 -3.81
C ALA A 156 11.88 -1.19 -3.41
N ASP A 157 13.18 -1.07 -3.21
CA ASP A 157 14.04 -2.16 -2.74
C ASP A 157 13.72 -2.62 -1.30
N LEU A 158 13.06 -1.77 -0.49
CA LEU A 158 12.62 -2.07 0.87
C LEU A 158 11.15 -2.55 0.93
N ILE A 159 10.39 -2.45 -0.17
CA ILE A 159 8.95 -2.74 -0.20
C ILE A 159 8.69 -4.20 -0.54
N SER A 160 7.93 -4.88 0.32
CA SER A 160 7.53 -6.28 0.14
C SER A 160 6.21 -6.44 -0.63
N TRP A 161 5.31 -5.46 -0.55
CA TRP A 161 4.01 -5.43 -1.23
C TRP A 161 3.64 -3.98 -1.59
N GLY A 162 2.99 -3.77 -2.71
CA GLY A 162 2.59 -2.44 -3.13
C GLY A 162 1.12 -2.33 -3.51
N ALA A 163 0.57 -1.11 -3.49
CA ALA A 163 -0.77 -0.81 -3.97
C ALA A 163 -0.77 0.28 -5.03
N ILE A 164 -1.72 0.16 -5.97
CA ILE A 164 -2.18 1.26 -6.82
C ILE A 164 -3.55 1.69 -6.30
N GLY A 165 -3.69 2.97 -5.97
CA GLY A 165 -4.89 3.53 -5.39
C GLY A 165 -6.07 3.62 -6.36
N ALA A 166 -7.29 3.79 -5.82
CA ALA A 166 -8.51 3.87 -6.64
C ALA A 166 -8.53 5.04 -7.61
N ARG A 167 -7.83 6.15 -7.30
CA ARG A 167 -7.75 7.33 -8.18
C ARG A 167 -6.73 7.17 -9.30
N THR A 168 -5.79 6.24 -9.15
CA THR A 168 -4.68 6.00 -10.09
C THR A 168 -4.83 4.67 -10.85
N ALA A 169 -5.83 3.85 -10.52
CA ALA A 169 -6.09 2.57 -11.20
C ALA A 169 -6.40 2.72 -12.71
N GLU A 170 -6.90 3.87 -13.16
CA GLU A 170 -7.14 4.18 -14.57
C GLU A 170 -5.93 4.83 -15.27
N SER A 171 -4.89 5.21 -14.51
CA SER A 171 -3.72 5.90 -15.05
C SER A 171 -2.81 4.91 -15.79
N GLN A 172 -2.53 5.18 -17.07
CA GLN A 172 -1.60 4.39 -17.88
C GLN A 172 -0.22 4.31 -17.21
N SER A 173 0.33 5.43 -16.75
CA SER A 173 1.67 5.47 -16.14
C SER A 173 1.76 4.60 -14.88
N HIS A 174 0.70 4.51 -14.07
CA HIS A 174 0.68 3.65 -12.89
C HIS A 174 0.55 2.16 -13.24
N ARG A 175 -0.18 1.82 -14.32
CA ARG A 175 -0.27 0.44 -14.83
C ARG A 175 1.08 -0.02 -15.42
N GLU A 176 1.75 0.84 -16.16
CA GLU A 176 3.11 0.61 -16.69
C GLU A 176 4.12 0.45 -15.54
N LEU A 177 4.05 1.33 -14.52
CA LEU A 177 4.87 1.22 -13.31
C LEU A 177 4.64 -0.12 -12.61
N ALA A 178 3.39 -0.52 -12.39
CA ALA A 178 3.03 -1.79 -11.73
C ALA A 178 3.63 -3.00 -12.45
N SER A 179 3.71 -2.98 -13.80
CA SER A 179 4.32 -4.05 -14.59
C SER A 179 5.82 -4.24 -14.35
N GLY A 180 6.50 -3.25 -13.81
CA GLY A 180 7.96 -3.25 -13.58
C GLY A 180 8.38 -3.30 -12.12
N LEU A 181 7.44 -3.14 -11.17
CA LEU A 181 7.75 -3.22 -9.75
C LEU A 181 8.10 -4.66 -9.34
N SER A 182 9.11 -4.80 -8.50
CA SER A 182 9.64 -6.10 -8.07
C SER A 182 8.85 -6.77 -6.93
N CYS A 183 7.72 -6.20 -6.53
CA CYS A 183 6.84 -6.74 -5.50
C CYS A 183 5.44 -7.02 -6.06
N PRO A 184 4.65 -7.90 -5.43
CA PRO A 184 3.23 -8.06 -5.73
C PRO A 184 2.48 -6.73 -5.58
N ILE A 185 1.52 -6.47 -6.50
CA ILE A 185 0.79 -5.21 -6.57
C ILE A 185 -0.71 -5.44 -6.47
N GLY A 186 -1.32 -4.87 -5.43
CA GLY A 186 -2.77 -4.79 -5.32
C GLY A 186 -3.32 -3.55 -6.03
N ILE A 187 -4.32 -3.71 -6.89
CA ILE A 187 -4.97 -2.60 -7.60
C ILE A 187 -6.38 -2.41 -7.06
N LYS A 188 -6.67 -1.22 -6.52
CA LYS A 188 -7.97 -0.91 -5.91
C LYS A 188 -9.03 -0.70 -6.99
N ASN A 189 -10.25 -1.19 -6.75
CA ASN A 189 -11.41 -0.84 -7.56
C ASN A 189 -11.65 0.69 -7.53
N GLY A 190 -12.34 1.20 -8.56
CA GLY A 190 -12.62 2.62 -8.70
C GLY A 190 -13.40 3.20 -7.51
N THR A 191 -13.30 4.51 -7.29
CA THR A 191 -13.93 5.22 -6.15
C THR A 191 -15.45 5.07 -6.08
N THR A 192 -16.09 4.79 -7.22
CA THR A 192 -17.54 4.53 -7.32
C THR A 192 -17.95 3.11 -6.95
N GLY A 193 -16.98 2.19 -6.79
CA GLY A 193 -17.20 0.76 -6.60
C GLY A 193 -16.97 -0.10 -7.85
N ALA A 194 -16.75 0.53 -9.03
CA ALA A 194 -16.56 -0.18 -10.29
C ALA A 194 -15.30 -1.07 -10.25
N LEU A 195 -15.46 -2.34 -10.63
CA LEU A 195 -14.35 -3.33 -10.68
C LEU A 195 -13.46 -3.13 -11.91
N LYS A 196 -14.06 -2.68 -13.03
CA LYS A 196 -13.37 -2.60 -14.32
C LYS A 196 -12.01 -1.87 -14.28
N PRO A 197 -11.86 -0.71 -13.61
CA PRO A 197 -10.56 -0.04 -13.53
C PRO A 197 -9.45 -0.91 -12.95
N ALA A 198 -9.77 -1.71 -11.92
CA ALA A 198 -8.79 -2.62 -11.31
C ALA A 198 -8.49 -3.82 -12.21
N ILE A 199 -9.50 -4.44 -12.80
CA ILE A 199 -9.35 -5.58 -13.71
C ILE A 199 -8.51 -5.19 -14.93
N ASP A 200 -8.85 -4.09 -15.60
CA ASP A 200 -8.05 -3.56 -16.72
C ASP A 200 -6.61 -3.22 -16.28
N GLY A 201 -6.46 -2.71 -15.04
CA GLY A 201 -5.16 -2.41 -14.47
C GLY A 201 -4.31 -3.65 -14.24
N ILE A 202 -4.90 -4.75 -13.75
CA ILE A 202 -4.23 -6.05 -13.56
C ILE A 202 -3.84 -6.63 -14.92
N GLN A 203 -4.75 -6.63 -15.90
CA GLN A 203 -4.45 -7.08 -17.26
C GLN A 203 -3.27 -6.31 -17.85
N ALA A 204 -3.29 -4.97 -17.76
CA ALA A 204 -2.19 -4.14 -18.23
C ALA A 204 -0.88 -4.44 -17.49
N ALA A 205 -0.90 -4.51 -16.16
CA ALA A 205 0.30 -4.78 -15.35
C ALA A 205 0.91 -6.16 -15.61
N ASN A 206 0.13 -7.15 -16.02
CA ASN A 206 0.61 -8.48 -16.37
C ASN A 206 1.41 -8.52 -17.69
N HIS A 207 1.34 -7.47 -18.51
CA HIS A 207 2.04 -7.40 -19.80
C HIS A 207 3.33 -6.58 -19.71
N PRO A 208 4.30 -6.85 -20.59
CA PRO A 208 5.50 -6.00 -20.75
C PRO A 208 5.14 -4.60 -21.27
N HIS A 209 5.80 -3.57 -20.72
CA HIS A 209 5.65 -2.18 -21.15
C HIS A 209 6.99 -1.52 -21.39
N VAL A 210 6.93 -0.36 -22.05
CA VAL A 210 8.07 0.57 -22.21
C VAL A 210 7.62 1.94 -21.76
N PHE A 211 8.28 2.50 -20.74
CA PHE A 211 7.94 3.79 -20.18
C PHE A 211 9.19 4.56 -19.71
N PHE A 212 9.01 5.84 -19.35
CA PHE A 212 10.10 6.69 -18.90
C PHE A 212 10.06 6.81 -17.38
N SER A 213 11.23 6.66 -16.74
CA SER A 213 11.38 6.91 -15.31
C SER A 213 12.82 7.34 -15.00
N ASN A 214 13.06 7.79 -13.75
CA ASN A 214 14.39 8.12 -13.28
C ASN A 214 15.20 6.87 -12.95
N THR A 215 16.51 6.95 -13.17
CA THR A 215 17.49 5.94 -12.72
C THR A 215 17.92 6.22 -11.28
N LYS A 216 18.69 5.29 -10.69
CA LYS A 216 19.31 5.50 -9.37
C LYS A 216 20.27 6.70 -9.35
N ASP A 217 20.84 7.09 -10.50
CA ASP A 217 21.71 8.27 -10.67
C ASP A 217 20.91 9.57 -10.93
N GLY A 218 19.58 9.54 -10.85
CA GLY A 218 18.72 10.71 -11.06
C GLY A 218 18.55 11.12 -12.54
N ARG A 219 18.94 10.29 -13.49
CA ARG A 219 18.74 10.55 -14.93
C ARG A 219 17.43 9.93 -15.40
N VAL A 220 16.77 10.58 -16.35
CA VAL A 220 15.62 9.98 -17.03
C VAL A 220 16.08 8.90 -18.00
N SER A 221 15.41 7.75 -18.01
CA SER A 221 15.74 6.60 -18.84
C SER A 221 14.49 5.91 -19.37
N ILE A 222 14.66 5.07 -20.38
CA ILE A 222 13.63 4.19 -20.93
C ILE A 222 13.71 2.85 -20.19
N TYR A 223 12.61 2.44 -19.55
CA TYR A 223 12.48 1.14 -18.91
C TYR A 223 11.66 0.21 -19.78
N LYS A 224 12.12 -1.04 -19.92
CA LYS A 224 11.37 -2.12 -20.52
C LYS A 224 11.09 -3.16 -19.46
N THR A 225 9.82 -3.47 -19.20
CA THR A 225 9.37 -4.39 -18.15
C THR A 225 9.07 -5.77 -18.70
N SER A 226 8.92 -6.74 -17.81
CA SER A 226 8.51 -8.12 -18.14
C SER A 226 7.03 -8.39 -17.91
N GLY A 227 6.32 -7.48 -17.24
CA GLY A 227 5.02 -7.73 -16.64
C GLY A 227 5.13 -8.22 -15.19
N ASN A 228 4.05 -8.13 -14.43
CA ASN A 228 3.95 -8.50 -13.03
C ASN A 228 2.73 -9.41 -12.80
N SER A 229 2.93 -10.71 -12.84
CA SER A 229 1.89 -11.75 -12.68
C SER A 229 1.31 -11.84 -11.26
N ASP A 230 1.91 -11.16 -10.28
CA ASP A 230 1.43 -11.07 -8.89
C ASP A 230 0.48 -9.89 -8.67
N SER A 231 0.04 -9.24 -9.76
CA SER A 231 -0.99 -8.20 -9.68
C SER A 231 -2.35 -8.81 -9.32
N HIS A 232 -3.07 -8.21 -8.36
CA HIS A 232 -4.34 -8.71 -7.84
C HIS A 232 -5.30 -7.57 -7.47
N ILE A 233 -6.58 -7.89 -7.26
CA ILE A 233 -7.60 -6.89 -6.94
C ILE A 233 -7.65 -6.57 -5.45
N ILE A 234 -7.91 -5.29 -5.12
CA ILE A 234 -8.29 -4.83 -3.78
C ILE A 234 -9.69 -4.24 -3.84
N LEU A 235 -10.62 -4.84 -3.10
CA LEU A 235 -11.98 -4.35 -2.93
C LEU A 235 -12.04 -3.35 -1.78
N ARG A 236 -12.26 -2.07 -2.12
CA ARG A 236 -12.31 -0.97 -1.15
C ARG A 236 -13.70 -0.37 -0.95
N GLY A 237 -14.75 -1.00 -1.53
CA GLY A 237 -16.07 -0.41 -1.59
C GLY A 237 -16.18 0.76 -2.57
N GLY A 238 -17.33 1.38 -2.57
CA GLY A 238 -17.67 2.55 -3.37
C GLY A 238 -18.78 3.34 -2.71
N LYS A 239 -19.89 3.57 -3.43
CA LYS A 239 -21.15 4.06 -2.83
C LYS A 239 -21.71 3.04 -1.84
N GLU A 240 -21.60 1.76 -2.21
CA GLU A 240 -21.96 0.62 -1.39
C GLU A 240 -20.72 -0.19 -1.05
N PRO A 241 -20.72 -0.91 0.09
CA PRO A 241 -19.70 -1.89 0.44
C PRO A 241 -19.64 -3.02 -0.61
N ASN A 242 -18.45 -3.65 -0.78
CA ASN A 242 -18.26 -4.76 -1.72
C ASN A 242 -17.49 -5.95 -1.11
N PHE A 243 -17.66 -6.20 0.17
CA PHE A 243 -17.04 -7.32 0.91
C PHE A 243 -17.98 -8.50 1.17
N THR A 244 -19.29 -8.36 0.89
CA THR A 244 -20.26 -9.44 1.13
C THR A 244 -19.98 -10.66 0.25
N SER A 245 -20.50 -11.83 0.64
CA SER A 245 -20.32 -13.06 -0.10
C SER A 245 -20.76 -12.94 -1.58
N GLU A 246 -21.86 -12.24 -1.84
CA GLU A 246 -22.36 -11.98 -3.17
C GLU A 246 -21.39 -11.09 -3.97
N ALA A 247 -20.88 -10.03 -3.36
CA ALA A 247 -19.92 -9.12 -4.02
C ALA A 247 -18.59 -9.83 -4.31
N ILE A 248 -18.11 -10.66 -3.40
CA ILE A 248 -16.91 -11.51 -3.58
C ILE A 248 -17.13 -12.47 -4.75
N GLN A 249 -18.28 -13.15 -4.81
CA GLN A 249 -18.59 -14.08 -5.90
C GLN A 249 -18.71 -13.38 -7.27
N GLN A 250 -19.34 -12.20 -7.31
CA GLN A 250 -19.40 -11.38 -8.52
C GLN A 250 -18.01 -10.95 -9.00
N THR A 251 -17.16 -10.54 -8.03
CA THR A 251 -15.78 -10.16 -8.33
C THR A 251 -14.99 -11.35 -8.88
N LEU A 252 -15.10 -12.51 -8.24
CA LEU A 252 -14.43 -13.74 -8.69
C LEU A 252 -14.84 -14.11 -10.13
N THR A 253 -16.15 -14.05 -10.44
CA THR A 253 -16.64 -14.29 -11.79
C THR A 253 -16.00 -13.33 -12.79
N ALA A 254 -15.94 -12.03 -12.47
CA ALA A 254 -15.35 -11.03 -13.36
C ALA A 254 -13.82 -11.21 -13.56
N LEU A 255 -13.09 -11.65 -12.52
CA LEU A 255 -11.66 -11.94 -12.62
C LEU A 255 -11.38 -13.15 -13.49
N VAL A 256 -12.18 -14.22 -13.33
CA VAL A 256 -12.08 -15.45 -14.14
C VAL A 256 -12.43 -15.18 -15.61
N GLU A 257 -13.49 -14.40 -15.89
CA GLU A 257 -13.86 -13.99 -17.24
C GLU A 257 -12.79 -13.12 -17.92
N ALA A 258 -12.05 -12.35 -17.13
CA ALA A 258 -10.95 -11.52 -17.61
C ALA A 258 -9.60 -12.25 -17.74
N ASP A 259 -9.54 -13.54 -17.36
CA ASP A 259 -8.32 -14.36 -17.34
C ASP A 259 -7.16 -13.70 -16.57
N VAL A 260 -7.46 -13.20 -15.36
CA VAL A 260 -6.48 -12.61 -14.44
C VAL A 260 -6.47 -13.34 -13.11
N ASN A 261 -5.48 -13.01 -12.27
CA ASN A 261 -5.36 -13.58 -10.92
C ASN A 261 -6.68 -13.44 -10.13
N ASP A 262 -7.21 -14.56 -9.64
CA ASP A 262 -8.49 -14.67 -8.94
C ASP A 262 -8.42 -14.35 -7.43
N SER A 263 -7.25 -13.90 -6.97
CA SER A 263 -7.02 -13.53 -5.57
C SER A 263 -7.63 -12.18 -5.23
N ILE A 264 -8.43 -12.16 -4.19
CA ILE A 264 -9.15 -10.97 -3.71
C ILE A 264 -8.59 -10.55 -2.35
N MET A 265 -8.17 -9.28 -2.27
CA MET A 265 -7.91 -8.61 -1.00
C MET A 265 -9.07 -7.67 -0.68
N VAL A 266 -9.56 -7.67 0.56
CA VAL A 266 -10.60 -6.74 1.02
C VAL A 266 -9.96 -5.66 1.88
N ASP A 267 -10.09 -4.42 1.43
CA ASP A 267 -9.79 -3.23 2.24
C ASP A 267 -10.99 -2.97 3.17
N ALA A 268 -10.83 -3.22 4.46
CA ALA A 268 -11.89 -3.09 5.44
C ALA A 268 -12.25 -1.62 5.75
N SER A 269 -11.39 -0.68 5.38
CA SER A 269 -11.60 0.76 5.51
C SER A 269 -12.41 1.35 4.32
N HIS A 270 -12.31 2.66 4.11
CA HIS A 270 -12.83 3.41 2.98
C HIS A 270 -14.35 3.22 2.74
N GLY A 271 -14.74 2.76 1.55
CA GLY A 271 -16.15 2.54 1.18
C GLY A 271 -16.76 1.36 1.92
N ASN A 272 -15.99 0.32 2.24
CA ASN A 272 -16.46 -0.85 2.96
C ASN A 272 -16.89 -0.54 4.39
N SER A 273 -16.18 0.34 5.08
CA SER A 273 -16.56 0.84 6.40
C SER A 273 -17.40 2.12 6.35
N GLN A 274 -17.71 2.65 5.15
CA GLN A 274 -18.36 3.94 5.00
C GLN A 274 -17.61 5.08 5.73
N LYS A 275 -16.27 4.98 5.79
CA LYS A 275 -15.34 5.86 6.51
C LYS A 275 -15.56 5.91 8.03
N GLN A 276 -16.27 4.94 8.60
CA GLN A 276 -16.45 4.77 10.04
C GLN A 276 -15.46 3.72 10.53
N PHE A 277 -14.37 4.14 11.17
CA PHE A 277 -13.24 3.26 11.46
C PHE A 277 -13.63 2.01 12.28
N LYS A 278 -14.59 2.09 13.20
CA LYS A 278 -15.08 0.92 13.96
C LYS A 278 -15.84 -0.10 13.10
N LYS A 279 -16.40 0.30 11.97
CA LYS A 279 -17.03 -0.65 11.04
C LYS A 279 -16.02 -1.55 10.31
N GLN A 280 -14.74 -1.25 10.35
CA GLN A 280 -13.73 -2.19 9.89
C GLN A 280 -13.84 -3.53 10.63
N ILE A 281 -14.21 -3.54 11.91
CA ILE A 281 -14.42 -4.75 12.72
C ILE A 281 -15.57 -5.60 12.14
N GLU A 282 -16.66 -4.98 11.71
CA GLU A 282 -17.80 -5.67 11.07
C GLU A 282 -17.35 -6.31 9.73
N VAL A 283 -16.60 -5.58 8.93
CA VAL A 283 -16.04 -6.09 7.66
C VAL A 283 -15.11 -7.27 7.90
N VAL A 284 -14.20 -7.16 8.87
CA VAL A 284 -13.28 -8.25 9.25
C VAL A 284 -14.06 -9.49 9.69
N ASN A 285 -15.08 -9.34 10.54
CA ASN A 285 -15.90 -10.46 11.02
C ASN A 285 -16.65 -11.16 9.88
N ASP A 286 -17.16 -10.42 8.91
CA ASP A 286 -17.85 -11.00 7.76
C ASP A 286 -16.86 -11.77 6.86
N VAL A 287 -15.74 -11.14 6.48
CA VAL A 287 -14.69 -11.77 5.67
C VAL A 287 -14.09 -13.00 6.37
N ALA A 288 -13.88 -12.93 7.69
CA ALA A 288 -13.41 -14.09 8.47
C ALA A 288 -14.40 -15.26 8.45
N LYS A 289 -15.71 -15.00 8.51
CA LYS A 289 -16.75 -16.05 8.36
C LYS A 289 -16.67 -16.70 6.98
N GLN A 290 -16.48 -15.91 5.91
CA GLN A 290 -16.35 -16.43 4.55
C GLN A 290 -15.06 -17.28 4.40
N ILE A 291 -13.94 -16.85 4.98
CA ILE A 291 -12.69 -17.63 5.00
C ILE A 291 -12.91 -18.95 5.75
N ALA A 292 -13.50 -18.92 6.94
CA ALA A 292 -13.79 -20.12 7.76
C ALA A 292 -14.75 -21.09 7.06
N ALA A 293 -15.65 -20.58 6.21
CA ALA A 293 -16.56 -21.37 5.39
C ALA A 293 -15.88 -21.99 4.13
N GLY A 294 -14.57 -21.78 3.93
CA GLY A 294 -13.80 -22.43 2.87
C GLY A 294 -13.57 -21.55 1.64
N ASN A 295 -13.84 -20.24 1.66
CA ASN A 295 -13.55 -19.37 0.53
C ASN A 295 -12.04 -19.27 0.32
N GLN A 296 -11.54 -19.77 -0.81
CA GLN A 296 -10.13 -19.80 -1.18
C GLN A 296 -9.67 -18.57 -1.97
N SER A 297 -10.60 -17.77 -2.52
CA SER A 297 -10.26 -16.57 -3.29
C SER A 297 -9.97 -15.36 -2.39
N LEU A 298 -10.43 -15.36 -1.13
CA LEU A 298 -10.12 -14.36 -0.12
C LEU A 298 -8.70 -14.60 0.41
N ARG A 299 -7.72 -13.93 -0.23
CA ARG A 299 -6.28 -14.09 0.05
C ARG A 299 -5.71 -12.99 0.93
N GLY A 300 -6.43 -11.88 1.11
CA GLY A 300 -5.90 -10.78 1.88
C GLY A 300 -6.95 -9.83 2.48
N LEU A 301 -6.53 -9.13 3.54
CA LEU A 301 -7.25 -8.00 4.12
C LEU A 301 -6.31 -6.80 4.28
N MET A 302 -6.88 -5.60 4.21
CA MET A 302 -6.19 -4.36 4.55
C MET A 302 -6.94 -3.64 5.66
N LEU A 303 -6.20 -3.17 6.68
CA LEU A 303 -6.74 -2.49 7.85
C LEU A 303 -6.05 -1.12 8.04
N GLU A 304 -6.82 -0.07 8.29
CA GLU A 304 -6.30 1.21 8.74
C GLU A 304 -6.35 1.29 10.27
N SER A 305 -5.18 1.30 10.87
CA SER A 305 -4.97 1.17 12.31
C SER A 305 -3.81 2.04 12.79
N HIS A 306 -3.92 2.59 14.00
CA HIS A 306 -2.84 3.34 14.64
C HIS A 306 -2.86 3.08 16.16
N LEU A 307 -1.96 3.72 16.92
CA LEU A 307 -1.91 3.60 18.38
C LEU A 307 -3.20 4.11 19.04
N VAL A 308 -3.72 5.24 18.56
CA VAL A 308 -4.96 5.88 19.04
C VAL A 308 -5.99 5.90 17.93
N GLU A 309 -7.25 5.60 18.28
CA GLU A 309 -8.37 5.55 17.33
C GLU A 309 -8.79 6.93 16.81
N GLY A 310 -9.45 6.93 15.66
CA GLY A 310 -10.00 8.13 15.04
C GLY A 310 -8.99 8.86 14.18
N ASN A 311 -9.24 10.14 14.00
CA ASN A 311 -8.36 11.09 13.32
C ASN A 311 -8.50 12.49 13.92
N GLN A 312 -7.54 13.34 13.57
CA GLN A 312 -7.47 14.74 14.00
C GLN A 312 -7.13 15.66 12.83
N SER A 313 -7.49 16.92 12.94
CA SER A 313 -7.04 17.96 12.02
C SER A 313 -5.60 18.36 12.33
N ILE A 314 -4.86 18.78 11.31
CA ILE A 314 -3.51 19.33 11.47
C ILE A 314 -3.59 20.59 12.34
N SER A 315 -2.81 20.62 13.41
CA SER A 315 -2.69 21.72 14.39
C SER A 315 -1.32 21.68 15.06
N ASP A 316 -0.97 22.70 15.82
CA ASP A 316 0.29 22.75 16.57
C ASP A 316 0.34 21.75 17.75
N ASP A 317 -0.80 21.26 18.20
CA ASP A 317 -0.94 20.31 19.32
C ASP A 317 -1.60 19.03 18.84
N LEU A 318 -0.81 18.13 18.25
CA LEU A 318 -1.27 16.85 17.75
C LEU A 318 -1.30 15.79 18.84
N THR A 319 -2.40 15.05 18.93
CA THR A 319 -2.47 13.84 19.74
C THR A 319 -1.51 12.79 19.17
N TYR A 320 -0.53 12.38 19.99
CA TYR A 320 0.46 11.38 19.62
C TYR A 320 -0.21 10.05 19.21
N GLY A 321 0.23 9.47 18.11
CA GLY A 321 -0.26 8.18 17.63
C GLY A 321 -1.68 8.18 17.06
N GLN A 322 -2.27 9.36 16.78
CA GLN A 322 -3.56 9.49 16.11
C GLN A 322 -3.40 9.99 14.68
N SER A 323 -4.16 9.44 13.74
CA SER A 323 -4.09 9.78 12.31
C SER A 323 -4.43 11.25 12.05
N ILE A 324 -3.71 11.89 11.11
CA ILE A 324 -4.03 13.23 10.55
C ILE A 324 -4.71 13.14 9.17
N THR A 325 -5.06 11.94 8.74
CA THR A 325 -5.76 11.68 7.49
C THR A 325 -7.06 10.91 7.76
N ASP A 326 -7.31 9.76 7.14
CA ASP A 326 -8.54 9.00 7.45
C ASP A 326 -8.46 8.37 8.85
N ALA A 327 -9.62 8.22 9.51
CA ALA A 327 -9.70 7.68 10.85
C ALA A 327 -9.30 6.20 10.91
N CYS A 328 -8.49 5.84 11.89
CA CYS A 328 -7.93 4.50 12.09
C CYS A 328 -8.57 3.82 13.32
N MET A 329 -8.56 2.48 13.37
CA MET A 329 -8.79 1.71 14.58
C MET A 329 -7.62 1.89 15.56
N ASN A 330 -7.86 1.69 16.87
CA ASN A 330 -6.79 1.58 17.86
C ASN A 330 -6.09 0.21 17.77
N TRP A 331 -5.02 0.05 18.56
CA TRP A 331 -4.24 -1.19 18.57
C TRP A 331 -5.03 -2.40 19.11
N ASP A 332 -5.80 -2.24 20.18
CA ASP A 332 -6.53 -3.35 20.82
C ASP A 332 -7.59 -3.94 19.88
N ASP A 333 -8.37 -3.09 19.21
CA ASP A 333 -9.35 -3.52 18.20
C ASP A 333 -8.64 -4.21 17.03
N THR A 334 -7.47 -3.72 16.65
CA THR A 334 -6.65 -4.30 15.57
C THR A 334 -6.14 -5.69 15.93
N LEU A 335 -5.57 -5.86 17.11
CA LEU A 335 -5.08 -7.16 17.58
C LEU A 335 -6.23 -8.17 17.64
N ASN A 336 -7.41 -7.76 18.11
CA ASN A 336 -8.61 -8.60 18.09
C ASN A 336 -9.00 -9.01 16.65
N CYS A 337 -8.97 -8.08 15.70
CA CYS A 337 -9.22 -8.39 14.28
C CYS A 337 -8.20 -9.40 13.72
N LEU A 338 -6.92 -9.24 14.02
CA LEU A 338 -5.86 -10.18 13.59
C LEU A 338 -6.11 -11.58 14.14
N ASN A 339 -6.49 -11.70 15.41
CA ASN A 339 -6.83 -12.99 16.03
C ASN A 339 -8.06 -13.65 15.36
N VAL A 340 -9.12 -12.89 15.09
CA VAL A 340 -10.32 -13.37 14.40
C VAL A 340 -9.99 -13.91 13.01
N ILE A 341 -9.13 -13.22 12.23
CA ILE A 341 -8.70 -13.68 10.90
C ILE A 341 -7.87 -14.96 11.05
N SER A 342 -6.95 -15.02 12.00
CA SER A 342 -6.10 -16.19 12.26
C SER A 342 -6.93 -17.42 12.62
N GLU A 343 -7.92 -17.28 13.50
CA GLU A 343 -8.86 -18.36 13.86
C GLU A 343 -9.69 -18.82 12.64
N ALA A 344 -10.08 -17.91 11.77
CA ALA A 344 -10.81 -18.25 10.55
C ALA A 344 -9.97 -19.12 9.60
N VAL A 345 -8.66 -18.82 9.46
CA VAL A 345 -7.72 -19.65 8.69
C VAL A 345 -7.58 -21.04 9.33
N GLN A 346 -7.47 -21.13 10.65
CA GLN A 346 -7.43 -22.42 11.36
C GLN A 346 -8.69 -23.25 11.09
N LYS A 347 -9.89 -22.64 11.20
CA LYS A 347 -11.18 -23.30 10.92
C LYS A 347 -11.30 -23.75 9.46
N ARG A 348 -10.73 -23.01 8.51
CA ARG A 348 -10.69 -23.42 7.09
C ARG A 348 -9.87 -24.68 6.86
N ARG A 349 -8.85 -24.90 7.68
CA ARG A 349 -7.96 -26.08 7.59
C ARG A 349 -8.56 -27.36 8.20
N GLY A 350 -9.59 -27.26 9.00
CA GLY A 350 -10.29 -28.35 9.70
C GLY A 350 -9.88 -28.39 11.15
#